data_77cdbe248f1b8f2d552a9b02b287badd
#
_entry.id   77cdbe248f1b8f2d552a9b02b287badd
#
_cell.length_a   1.000
_cell.length_b   1.000
_cell.length_c   1.000
_cell.angle_alpha   90.00
_cell.angle_beta   90.00
_cell.angle_gamma   90.00
#
_symmetry.space_group_name_H-M   'P 1'
#
loop_
_entity.id
_entity.type
_entity.pdbx_description
1 polymer ?
#
loop_
_entity_poly.entity_id
_entity_poly.type
_entity_poly.pdbx_seq_one_letter_code
_entity_poly.pdbx_strand_id
1 'polypeptide(L)'
;MKQLRIFFLCLMAATLATACGDDNNDDNSVPVESITLNHETLTLKSGATETLVPTIVPDRVTAESVVWSSDKTSVATVSKDGLVTAVAEGTATITATAREKSATCLVTVSNKTLVTTAAELKTAIETADGTVDAPTQIILGGSFEVAADAEHFAFSIDGKHIANYSISRTASDKSLFELTNGASLKLTNLNIYGNAAAHSADVACIFVRASCKLTLGNGFELYSGDGFVDDQLIGISVGDNATLIMEGDAEISKSIKGQEVLVAPTGILQLKGGKIKAREEGTYE
;
A
#
# COMPACT_ATOMS: atom_id res chain seq x y z
N MET A 1 -23.78 -19.62 -0.67
CA MET A 1 -24.60 -19.74 -1.87
C MET A 1 -23.66 -20.13 -3.02
N LYS A 2 -23.89 -21.31 -3.62
CA LYS A 2 -23.01 -21.91 -4.63
C LYS A 2 -23.19 -21.17 -5.95
N GLN A 3 -22.11 -20.63 -6.51
CA GLN A 3 -22.09 -20.07 -7.86
C GLN A 3 -22.07 -21.22 -8.87
N LEU A 4 -23.13 -21.29 -9.65
CA LEU A 4 -23.32 -22.25 -10.73
C LEU A 4 -22.54 -21.78 -11.97
N ARG A 5 -21.45 -22.47 -12.30
CA ARG A 5 -20.73 -22.27 -13.58
C ARG A 5 -21.46 -23.00 -14.69
N ILE A 6 -22.03 -22.25 -15.62
CA ILE A 6 -22.66 -22.79 -16.83
C ILE A 6 -21.55 -23.02 -17.86
N PHE A 7 -21.25 -24.28 -18.14
CA PHE A 7 -20.43 -24.68 -19.29
C PHE A 7 -21.32 -24.67 -20.55
N PHE A 8 -21.01 -23.78 -21.47
CA PHE A 8 -21.58 -23.87 -22.83
C PHE A 8 -20.81 -24.93 -23.62
N LEU A 9 -21.42 -26.10 -23.77
CA LEU A 9 -20.94 -27.14 -24.63
C LEU A 9 -21.46 -26.89 -26.06
N CYS A 10 -20.62 -26.33 -26.94
CA CYS A 10 -20.96 -26.17 -28.34
C CYS A 10 -20.57 -27.43 -29.07
N LEU A 11 -21.56 -28.28 -29.36
CA LEU A 11 -21.44 -29.49 -30.14
C LEU A 11 -21.47 -29.11 -31.62
N MET A 12 -20.32 -29.08 -32.30
CA MET A 12 -20.27 -29.01 -33.77
C MET A 12 -19.83 -30.36 -34.34
N ALA A 13 -20.70 -30.90 -35.18
CA ALA A 13 -20.51 -32.15 -35.92
C ALA A 13 -19.32 -32.04 -36.88
N ALA A 14 -18.38 -33.00 -36.75
CA ALA A 14 -17.26 -33.14 -37.65
C ALA A 14 -17.66 -33.99 -38.84
N THR A 15 -17.56 -33.43 -40.04
CA THR A 15 -17.52 -34.24 -41.30
C THR A 15 -16.08 -34.67 -41.51
N LEU A 16 -15.87 -35.99 -41.47
CA LEU A 16 -14.60 -36.61 -41.84
C LEU A 16 -14.37 -36.47 -43.35
N ALA A 17 -13.36 -35.74 -43.76
CA ALA A 17 -12.72 -35.86 -45.05
C ALA A 17 -11.33 -36.47 -44.82
N THR A 18 -11.19 -37.75 -45.17
CA THR A 18 -9.88 -38.42 -45.26
C THR A 18 -9.14 -37.93 -46.49
N ALA A 19 -8.11 -37.10 -46.27
CA ALA A 19 -7.06 -36.88 -47.27
C ALA A 19 -5.73 -37.29 -46.66
N CYS A 20 -5.16 -38.35 -47.16
CA CYS A 20 -3.79 -38.79 -46.91
C CYS A 20 -2.87 -37.95 -47.79
N GLY A 21 -1.84 -37.34 -47.24
CA GLY A 21 -0.84 -36.62 -48.03
C GLY A 21 0.13 -35.79 -47.20
N ASP A 22 1.37 -36.26 -47.17
CA ASP A 22 2.63 -35.58 -46.87
C ASP A 22 2.87 -34.98 -45.48
N ASP A 23 3.70 -35.70 -44.72
CA ASP A 23 4.42 -35.26 -43.52
C ASP A 23 5.51 -34.24 -43.85
N ASN A 24 5.14 -33.08 -44.34
CA ASN A 24 5.98 -31.88 -44.20
C ASN A 24 5.46 -31.10 -43.00
N ASN A 25 6.12 -31.33 -41.89
CA ASN A 25 5.88 -30.68 -40.62
C ASN A 25 6.31 -29.19 -40.69
N ASP A 26 5.65 -28.40 -41.53
CA ASP A 26 5.75 -26.96 -41.55
C ASP A 26 4.77 -26.43 -40.48
N ASP A 27 5.24 -26.30 -39.23
CA ASP A 27 4.51 -25.70 -38.11
C ASP A 27 3.90 -24.32 -38.44
N ASN A 28 4.35 -23.74 -39.55
CA ASN A 28 3.87 -22.48 -40.08
C ASN A 28 2.53 -22.56 -40.85
N SER A 29 1.98 -23.75 -41.10
CA SER A 29 0.75 -23.94 -41.90
C SER A 29 -0.53 -24.06 -41.06
N VAL A 30 -0.42 -24.29 -39.74
CA VAL A 30 -1.59 -24.47 -38.87
C VAL A 30 -2.09 -23.11 -38.37
N PRO A 31 -3.34 -22.70 -38.74
CA PRO A 31 -3.88 -21.45 -38.23
C PRO A 31 -4.11 -21.52 -36.71
N VAL A 32 -3.83 -20.42 -36.00
CA VAL A 32 -4.21 -20.25 -34.59
C VAL A 32 -5.69 -19.90 -34.54
N GLU A 33 -6.47 -20.71 -33.87
CA GLU A 33 -7.91 -20.45 -33.66
C GLU A 33 -8.12 -19.48 -32.49
N SER A 34 -7.42 -19.70 -31.37
CA SER A 34 -7.49 -18.83 -30.20
C SER A 34 -6.20 -18.87 -29.38
N ILE A 35 -5.96 -17.80 -28.62
CA ILE A 35 -4.98 -17.71 -27.55
C ILE A 35 -5.66 -17.15 -26.32
N THR A 36 -5.36 -17.69 -25.14
CA THR A 36 -5.79 -17.19 -23.82
C THR A 36 -4.60 -17.19 -22.88
N LEU A 37 -4.71 -16.40 -21.80
CA LEU A 37 -3.72 -16.36 -20.74
C LEU A 37 -4.29 -16.93 -19.44
N ASN A 38 -3.41 -17.45 -18.58
CA ASN A 38 -3.76 -17.90 -17.23
C ASN A 38 -4.30 -16.76 -16.35
N HIS A 39 -3.96 -15.48 -16.65
CA HIS A 39 -4.45 -14.29 -15.97
C HIS A 39 -4.92 -13.23 -16.99
N GLU A 40 -6.14 -12.73 -16.82
CA GLU A 40 -6.67 -11.57 -17.55
C GLU A 40 -6.29 -10.25 -16.84
N THR A 41 -6.14 -10.31 -15.52
CA THR A 41 -5.69 -9.22 -14.67
C THR A 41 -4.66 -9.72 -13.67
N LEU A 42 -3.68 -8.87 -13.33
CA LEU A 42 -2.60 -9.19 -12.41
C LEU A 42 -2.27 -7.95 -11.58
N THR A 43 -2.16 -8.12 -10.26
CA THR A 43 -1.70 -7.05 -9.38
C THR A 43 -0.40 -7.47 -8.73
N LEU A 44 0.64 -6.64 -8.90
CA LEU A 44 1.99 -6.89 -8.40
C LEU A 44 2.50 -5.69 -7.60
N LYS A 45 3.37 -5.95 -6.63
CA LYS A 45 4.21 -4.90 -6.04
C LYS A 45 5.38 -4.58 -6.97
N SER A 46 5.91 -3.37 -6.89
CA SER A 46 7.13 -3.00 -7.62
C SER A 46 8.27 -3.97 -7.30
N GLY A 47 8.97 -4.45 -8.32
CA GLY A 47 10.01 -5.46 -8.21
C GLY A 47 9.53 -6.92 -8.22
N ALA A 48 8.23 -7.16 -8.01
CA ALA A 48 7.68 -8.52 -8.07
C ALA A 48 7.57 -9.03 -9.51
N THR A 49 7.60 -10.35 -9.66
CA THR A 49 7.49 -11.03 -10.95
C THR A 49 6.39 -12.08 -10.94
N GLU A 50 5.74 -12.30 -12.08
CA GLU A 50 4.76 -13.37 -12.31
C GLU A 50 4.85 -13.87 -13.75
N THR A 51 4.60 -15.15 -13.98
CA THR A 51 4.66 -15.74 -15.31
C THR A 51 3.27 -15.88 -15.93
N LEU A 52 3.07 -15.23 -17.06
CA LEU A 52 1.90 -15.44 -17.89
C LEU A 52 2.11 -16.66 -18.77
N VAL A 53 1.14 -17.59 -18.72
CA VAL A 53 1.18 -18.83 -19.49
C VAL A 53 0.10 -18.77 -20.57
N PRO A 54 0.48 -18.79 -21.85
CA PRO A 54 -0.48 -18.82 -22.95
C PRO A 54 -1.03 -20.23 -23.16
N THR A 55 -2.33 -20.32 -23.45
CA THR A 55 -2.97 -21.50 -23.97
C THR A 55 -3.40 -21.24 -25.41
N ILE A 56 -2.89 -22.01 -26.35
CA ILE A 56 -3.12 -21.82 -27.79
C ILE A 56 -3.94 -22.99 -28.35
N VAL A 57 -4.89 -22.71 -29.22
CA VAL A 57 -5.68 -23.72 -29.92
C VAL A 57 -5.42 -23.56 -31.41
N PRO A 58 -5.12 -24.65 -32.09
CA PRO A 58 -4.84 -26.01 -31.63
C PRO A 58 -3.49 -26.13 -30.89
N ASP A 59 -3.36 -27.09 -29.99
CA ASP A 59 -2.18 -27.34 -29.13
C ASP A 59 -0.88 -27.68 -29.85
N ARG A 60 -0.96 -27.95 -31.16
CA ARG A 60 0.19 -28.14 -32.05
C ARG A 60 1.00 -26.87 -32.30
N VAL A 61 0.44 -25.69 -32.02
CA VAL A 61 1.15 -24.44 -32.13
C VAL A 61 1.84 -24.20 -30.78
N THR A 62 3.17 -24.20 -30.80
CA THR A 62 3.95 -24.13 -29.56
C THR A 62 3.97 -22.74 -28.97
N ALA A 63 4.15 -22.66 -27.65
CA ALA A 63 4.28 -21.39 -26.93
C ALA A 63 5.52 -20.58 -27.39
N GLU A 64 6.52 -21.19 -28.00
CA GLU A 64 7.71 -20.53 -28.56
C GLU A 64 7.38 -19.55 -29.69
N SER A 65 6.22 -19.72 -30.35
CA SER A 65 5.74 -18.81 -31.40
C SER A 65 5.02 -17.55 -30.85
N VAL A 66 4.92 -17.40 -29.54
CA VAL A 66 4.25 -16.25 -28.92
C VAL A 66 5.20 -15.06 -28.84
N VAL A 67 4.74 -13.94 -29.39
CA VAL A 67 5.42 -12.65 -29.27
C VAL A 67 4.77 -11.86 -28.13
N TRP A 68 5.58 -11.45 -27.17
CA TRP A 68 5.15 -10.68 -26.00
C TRP A 68 5.47 -9.22 -26.15
N SER A 69 4.58 -8.36 -25.68
CA SER A 69 4.80 -6.91 -25.62
C SER A 69 4.11 -6.27 -24.41
N SER A 70 4.64 -5.12 -24.00
CA SER A 70 4.03 -4.25 -22.99
C SER A 70 3.79 -2.88 -23.62
N ASP A 71 2.62 -2.30 -23.38
CA ASP A 71 2.29 -0.94 -23.81
C ASP A 71 3.00 0.14 -23.00
N LYS A 72 3.44 -0.21 -21.75
CA LYS A 72 4.15 0.70 -20.84
C LYS A 72 5.28 -0.02 -20.09
N THR A 73 6.42 -0.15 -20.71
CA THR A 73 7.61 -0.79 -20.13
C THR A 73 8.17 -0.08 -18.90
N SER A 74 7.83 1.20 -18.69
CA SER A 74 8.14 1.92 -17.45
C SER A 74 7.31 1.46 -16.24
N VAL A 75 6.19 0.77 -16.45
CA VAL A 75 5.32 0.24 -15.40
C VAL A 75 5.52 -1.26 -15.24
N ALA A 76 5.48 -2.03 -16.34
CA ALA A 76 5.74 -3.46 -16.31
C ALA A 76 6.41 -3.89 -17.62
N THR A 77 7.39 -4.78 -17.52
CA THR A 77 8.05 -5.42 -18.66
C THR A 77 7.65 -6.88 -18.75
N VAL A 78 7.83 -7.47 -19.92
CA VAL A 78 7.62 -8.91 -20.13
C VAL A 78 8.79 -9.49 -20.92
N SER A 79 9.26 -10.67 -20.50
CA SER A 79 10.29 -11.42 -21.24
C SER A 79 9.69 -12.24 -22.40
N LYS A 80 10.56 -12.79 -23.26
CA LYS A 80 10.16 -13.72 -24.33
C LYS A 80 9.45 -14.98 -23.81
N ASP A 81 9.64 -15.33 -22.55
CA ASP A 81 9.07 -16.52 -21.91
C ASP A 81 7.81 -16.20 -21.10
N GLY A 82 7.27 -14.99 -21.25
CA GLY A 82 6.05 -14.55 -20.55
C GLY A 82 6.27 -14.10 -19.09
N LEU A 83 7.53 -13.98 -18.62
CA LEU A 83 7.81 -13.47 -17.28
C LEU A 83 7.58 -11.96 -17.24
N VAL A 84 6.54 -11.55 -16.52
CA VAL A 84 6.24 -10.14 -16.22
C VAL A 84 7.06 -9.68 -15.04
N THR A 85 7.66 -8.50 -15.16
CA THR A 85 8.37 -7.82 -14.07
C THR A 85 7.71 -6.47 -13.82
N ALA A 86 7.23 -6.24 -12.62
CA ALA A 86 6.68 -4.96 -12.17
C ALA A 86 7.83 -3.97 -11.94
N VAL A 87 7.77 -2.78 -12.56
CA VAL A 87 8.83 -1.77 -12.50
C VAL A 87 8.44 -0.60 -11.59
N ALA A 88 7.33 0.06 -11.89
CA ALA A 88 6.86 1.22 -11.13
C ALA A 88 5.33 1.27 -11.06
N GLU A 89 4.78 1.99 -10.07
CA GLU A 89 3.34 2.13 -9.90
C GLU A 89 2.63 2.62 -11.17
N GLY A 90 1.48 2.01 -11.43
CA GLY A 90 0.65 2.32 -12.59
C GLY A 90 -0.04 1.09 -13.16
N THR A 91 -0.52 1.21 -14.39
CA THR A 91 -1.12 0.12 -15.15
C THR A 91 -0.43 -0.04 -16.49
N ALA A 92 -0.20 -1.28 -16.89
CA ALA A 92 0.32 -1.66 -18.19
C ALA A 92 -0.47 -2.85 -18.75
N THR A 93 -0.65 -2.89 -20.06
CA THR A 93 -1.25 -4.02 -20.75
C THR A 93 -0.14 -4.88 -21.35
N ILE A 94 -0.07 -6.13 -20.91
CA ILE A 94 0.79 -7.15 -21.51
C ILE A 94 -0.01 -7.88 -22.58
N THR A 95 0.55 -7.96 -23.78
CA THR A 95 -0.07 -8.63 -24.92
C THR A 95 0.78 -9.82 -25.35
N ALA A 96 0.12 -10.98 -25.46
CA ALA A 96 0.66 -12.19 -26.08
C ALA A 96 0.05 -12.36 -27.46
N THR A 97 0.87 -12.43 -28.49
CA THR A 97 0.41 -12.58 -29.87
C THR A 97 0.98 -13.86 -30.45
N ALA A 98 0.07 -14.76 -30.91
CA ALA A 98 0.40 -15.95 -31.67
C ALA A 98 -0.19 -15.78 -33.06
N ARG A 99 0.68 -15.51 -34.06
CA ARG A 99 0.24 -15.18 -35.43
C ARG A 99 -0.75 -14.00 -35.45
N GLU A 100 -2.00 -14.22 -35.87
CA GLU A 100 -3.05 -13.21 -36.00
C GLU A 100 -3.95 -13.10 -34.76
N LYS A 101 -3.70 -13.91 -33.73
CA LYS A 101 -4.50 -13.92 -32.48
C LYS A 101 -3.71 -13.33 -31.34
N SER A 102 -4.38 -12.59 -30.50
CA SER A 102 -3.77 -12.02 -29.31
C SER A 102 -4.65 -12.18 -28.07
N ALA A 103 -4.01 -12.26 -26.92
CA ALA A 103 -4.62 -12.18 -25.61
C ALA A 103 -3.89 -11.13 -24.78
N THR A 104 -4.61 -10.52 -23.85
CA THR A 104 -4.07 -9.43 -23.01
C THR A 104 -4.23 -9.74 -21.54
N CYS A 105 -3.31 -9.23 -20.74
CA CYS A 105 -3.38 -9.17 -19.29
C CYS A 105 -3.19 -7.73 -18.84
N LEU A 106 -4.14 -7.17 -18.08
CA LEU A 106 -4.00 -5.87 -17.44
C LEU A 106 -3.18 -6.04 -16.16
N VAL A 107 -1.96 -5.52 -16.16
CA VAL A 107 -1.06 -5.53 -15.01
C VAL A 107 -1.21 -4.21 -14.26
N THR A 108 -1.58 -4.29 -12.98
CA THR A 108 -1.56 -3.16 -12.05
C THR A 108 -0.37 -3.32 -11.11
N VAL A 109 0.53 -2.37 -11.15
CA VAL A 109 1.64 -2.28 -10.18
C VAL A 109 1.25 -1.31 -9.08
N SER A 110 1.20 -1.80 -7.86
CA SER A 110 0.81 -0.98 -6.70
C SER A 110 1.47 -1.48 -5.42
N ASN A 111 2.13 -0.57 -4.73
CA ASN A 111 2.72 -0.82 -3.41
C ASN A 111 1.71 -0.55 -2.26
N LYS A 112 0.43 -0.39 -2.62
CA LYS A 112 -0.63 -0.12 -1.64
C LYS A 112 -1.06 -1.39 -0.92
N THR A 113 -1.08 -1.32 0.41
CA THR A 113 -1.66 -2.37 1.26
C THR A 113 -2.91 -1.78 1.93
N LEU A 114 -4.09 -2.35 1.62
CA LEU A 114 -5.35 -1.94 2.23
C LEU A 114 -5.52 -2.64 3.58
N VAL A 115 -5.83 -1.87 4.62
CA VAL A 115 -6.06 -2.36 5.98
C VAL A 115 -7.36 -1.78 6.55
N THR A 116 -8.09 -2.57 7.30
CA THR A 116 -9.38 -2.20 7.90
C THR A 116 -9.42 -2.39 9.42
N THR A 117 -8.40 -3.04 9.97
CA THR A 117 -8.30 -3.33 11.41
C THR A 117 -6.91 -3.01 11.96
N ALA A 118 -6.83 -2.86 13.27
CA ALA A 118 -5.56 -2.67 13.97
C ALA A 118 -4.58 -3.84 13.77
N ALA A 119 -5.09 -5.08 13.72
CA ALA A 119 -4.27 -6.27 13.49
C ALA A 119 -3.68 -6.31 12.08
N GLU A 120 -4.50 -5.97 11.06
CA GLU A 120 -4.03 -5.83 9.68
C GLU A 120 -3.00 -4.72 9.54
N LEU A 121 -3.20 -3.57 10.21
CA LEU A 121 -2.22 -2.47 10.22
C LEU A 121 -0.89 -2.94 10.81
N LYS A 122 -0.91 -3.65 11.94
CA LYS A 122 0.30 -4.21 12.55
C LYS A 122 1.04 -5.12 11.57
N THR A 123 0.33 -6.08 10.97
CA THR A 123 0.92 -6.99 9.98
C THR A 123 1.48 -6.23 8.78
N ALA A 124 0.74 -5.24 8.25
CA ALA A 124 1.19 -4.43 7.12
C ALA A 124 2.47 -3.64 7.44
N ILE A 125 2.60 -3.13 8.67
CA ILE A 125 3.81 -2.42 9.13
C ILE A 125 4.99 -3.40 9.24
N GLU A 126 4.77 -4.56 9.84
CA GLU A 126 5.82 -5.58 10.07
C GLU A 126 6.33 -6.21 8.76
N THR A 127 5.45 -6.36 7.77
CA THR A 127 5.78 -6.99 6.48
C THR A 127 6.13 -5.99 5.38
N ALA A 128 6.11 -4.70 5.66
CA ALA A 128 6.42 -3.68 4.67
C ALA A 128 7.90 -3.74 4.26
N ASP A 129 8.15 -3.75 2.96
CA ASP A 129 9.44 -3.92 2.30
C ASP A 129 9.88 -2.67 1.49
N GLY A 130 9.15 -1.56 1.66
CA GLY A 130 9.43 -0.31 0.96
C GLY A 130 10.74 0.36 1.41
N THR A 131 11.26 1.23 0.56
CA THR A 131 12.41 2.09 0.82
C THR A 131 11.98 3.55 0.91
N VAL A 132 12.91 4.47 1.27
CA VAL A 132 12.63 5.93 1.30
C VAL A 132 12.18 6.44 -0.07
N ASP A 133 12.78 5.94 -1.15
CA ASP A 133 12.48 6.36 -2.53
C ASP A 133 11.25 5.66 -3.12
N ALA A 134 10.92 4.46 -2.63
CA ALA A 134 9.76 3.68 -3.03
C ALA A 134 9.03 3.11 -1.79
N PRO A 135 8.34 3.97 -1.01
CA PRO A 135 7.73 3.55 0.25
C PRO A 135 6.55 2.60 0.03
N THR A 136 6.45 1.59 0.89
CA THR A 136 5.21 0.80 0.97
C THR A 136 4.07 1.71 1.43
N GLN A 137 3.02 1.81 0.63
CA GLN A 137 1.84 2.60 0.96
C GLN A 137 0.81 1.72 1.68
N ILE A 138 0.52 2.05 2.93
CA ILE A 138 -0.54 1.43 3.71
C ILE A 138 -1.76 2.35 3.64
N ILE A 139 -2.85 1.86 3.05
CA ILE A 139 -4.09 2.61 2.89
C ILE A 139 -5.13 2.05 3.85
N LEU A 140 -5.70 2.90 4.69
CA LEU A 140 -6.82 2.47 5.51
C LEU A 140 -8.07 2.31 4.63
N GLY A 141 -8.75 1.18 4.73
CA GLY A 141 -10.02 0.89 4.05
C GLY A 141 -11.23 1.24 4.92
N GLY A 142 -11.00 1.68 6.15
CA GLY A 142 -12.00 2.12 7.11
C GLY A 142 -11.34 2.68 8.36
N SER A 143 -12.11 3.39 9.17
CA SER A 143 -11.68 3.83 10.50
C SER A 143 -11.75 2.67 11.49
N PHE A 144 -10.82 2.60 12.42
CA PHE A 144 -10.82 1.60 13.49
C PHE A 144 -10.26 2.13 14.79
N GLU A 145 -10.59 1.48 15.87
CA GLU A 145 -10.11 1.77 17.21
C GLU A 145 -9.02 0.78 17.62
N VAL A 146 -8.01 1.28 18.33
CA VAL A 146 -6.95 0.49 18.95
C VAL A 146 -7.30 0.33 20.43
N ALA A 147 -7.36 -0.90 20.91
CA ALA A 147 -7.67 -1.18 22.31
C ALA A 147 -6.66 -0.55 23.26
N ALA A 148 -7.11 -0.17 24.46
CA ALA A 148 -6.30 0.52 25.47
C ALA A 148 -5.07 -0.28 25.91
N ASP A 149 -5.21 -1.60 26.00
CA ASP A 149 -4.15 -2.54 26.40
C ASP A 149 -3.24 -2.99 25.25
N ALA A 150 -3.60 -2.64 24.00
CA ALA A 150 -2.77 -2.99 22.85
C ALA A 150 -1.43 -2.28 22.89
N GLU A 151 -0.38 -2.99 22.46
CA GLU A 151 0.93 -2.38 22.26
C GLU A 151 0.88 -1.32 21.15
N HIS A 152 1.87 -0.42 21.15
CA HIS A 152 2.02 0.59 20.10
C HIS A 152 2.38 -0.04 18.74
N PHE A 153 2.08 0.68 17.68
CA PHE A 153 2.60 0.32 16.36
C PHE A 153 4.05 0.78 16.25
N ALA A 154 4.99 -0.18 16.21
CA ALA A 154 6.41 0.09 16.10
C ALA A 154 6.85 0.19 14.64
N PHE A 155 7.47 1.30 14.27
CA PHE A 155 8.07 1.51 12.95
C PHE A 155 9.59 1.46 13.10
N SER A 156 10.21 0.44 12.54
CA SER A 156 11.66 0.22 12.59
C SER A 156 12.32 0.15 11.21
N ILE A 157 11.54 0.36 10.14
CA ILE A 157 12.00 0.29 8.75
C ILE A 157 11.59 1.58 8.05
N ASP A 158 12.47 2.09 7.18
CA ASP A 158 12.21 3.27 6.35
C ASP A 158 11.11 3.08 5.32
N GLY A 159 10.58 4.20 4.83
CA GLY A 159 9.75 4.26 3.65
C GLY A 159 8.31 3.80 3.84
N LYS A 160 7.68 4.09 4.99
CA LYS A 160 6.25 3.82 5.18
C LYS A 160 5.39 5.06 5.00
N HIS A 161 4.25 4.88 4.37
CA HIS A 161 3.24 5.91 4.18
C HIS A 161 1.87 5.35 4.53
N ILE A 162 1.21 5.93 5.52
CA ILE A 162 -0.16 5.60 5.92
C ILE A 162 -1.06 6.76 5.51
N ALA A 163 -2.18 6.43 4.88
CA ALA A 163 -3.12 7.42 4.38
C ALA A 163 -4.57 6.94 4.46
N ASN A 164 -5.47 7.90 4.46
CA ASN A 164 -6.93 7.79 4.46
C ASN A 164 -7.53 7.30 5.79
N TYR A 165 -8.75 7.78 6.09
CA TYR A 165 -9.56 7.45 7.26
C TYR A 165 -8.98 7.90 8.60
N SER A 166 -9.41 7.30 9.68
CA SER A 166 -8.99 7.66 11.03
C SER A 166 -8.62 6.45 11.87
N ILE A 167 -7.69 6.69 12.79
CA ILE A 167 -7.31 5.74 13.84
C ILE A 167 -7.61 6.41 15.17
N SER A 168 -8.36 5.73 16.02
CA SER A 168 -8.60 6.16 17.40
C SER A 168 -8.06 5.16 18.39
N ARG A 169 -7.71 5.62 19.57
CA ARG A 169 -7.35 4.77 20.70
C ARG A 169 -8.17 5.19 21.92
N THR A 170 -8.74 4.22 22.58
CA THR A 170 -9.32 4.40 23.91
C THR A 170 -8.22 4.85 24.89
N ALA A 171 -8.61 5.52 25.99
CA ALA A 171 -7.70 5.98 27.02
C ALA A 171 -6.62 4.94 27.36
N SER A 172 -5.36 5.30 27.20
CA SER A 172 -4.21 4.41 27.36
C SER A 172 -3.00 5.19 27.88
N ASP A 173 -2.18 4.53 28.65
CA ASP A 173 -0.85 4.99 29.07
C ASP A 173 0.25 4.65 28.04
N LYS A 174 -0.13 4.15 26.87
CA LYS A 174 0.78 3.75 25.78
C LYS A 174 0.66 4.68 24.58
N SER A 175 1.77 4.91 23.90
CA SER A 175 1.78 5.60 22.60
C SER A 175 0.98 4.84 21.55
N LEU A 176 0.41 5.56 20.58
CA LEU A 176 -0.21 4.91 19.41
C LEU A 176 0.86 4.48 18.41
N PHE A 177 1.78 5.40 18.07
CA PHE A 177 2.88 5.12 17.16
C PHE A 177 4.23 5.35 17.84
N GLU A 178 5.20 4.50 17.56
CA GLU A 178 6.58 4.67 17.98
C GLU A 178 7.52 4.39 16.80
N LEU A 179 8.36 5.38 16.47
CA LEU A 179 9.41 5.27 15.46
C LEU A 179 10.74 4.98 16.15
N THR A 180 11.42 3.92 15.72
CA THR A 180 12.70 3.47 16.29
C THR A 180 13.71 3.17 15.18
N ASN A 181 14.98 2.99 15.53
CA ASN A 181 16.03 2.49 14.64
C ASN A 181 16.22 3.32 13.34
N GLY A 182 16.07 4.64 13.40
CA GLY A 182 16.23 5.49 12.24
C GLY A 182 15.05 5.47 11.26
N ALA A 183 13.91 4.94 11.66
CA ALA A 183 12.73 4.81 10.80
C ALA A 183 12.25 6.16 10.24
N SER A 184 11.73 6.11 9.02
CA SER A 184 11.06 7.23 8.37
C SER A 184 9.60 6.88 8.09
N LEU A 185 8.67 7.72 8.55
CA LEU A 185 7.22 7.56 8.37
C LEU A 185 6.63 8.82 7.79
N LYS A 186 5.73 8.67 6.80
CA LYS A 186 4.90 9.76 6.30
C LYS A 186 3.43 9.45 6.54
N LEU A 187 2.69 10.43 7.09
CA LEU A 187 1.24 10.35 7.34
C LEU A 187 0.53 11.43 6.51
N THR A 188 -0.48 11.04 5.74
CA THR A 188 -1.30 11.96 4.94
C THR A 188 -2.75 11.51 4.92
N ASN A 189 -3.70 12.44 4.78
CA ASN A 189 -5.14 12.15 4.76
C ASN A 189 -5.57 11.21 5.89
N LEU A 190 -5.03 11.43 7.07
CA LEU A 190 -5.20 10.56 8.23
C LEU A 190 -5.56 11.38 9.45
N ASN A 191 -6.69 11.04 10.08
CA ASN A 191 -7.08 11.59 11.35
C ASN A 191 -6.67 10.65 12.47
N ILE A 192 -5.94 11.15 13.43
CA ILE A 192 -5.59 10.42 14.65
C ILE A 192 -6.32 11.06 15.82
N TYR A 193 -7.13 10.26 16.47
CA TYR A 193 -7.78 10.62 17.74
C TYR A 193 -7.02 9.93 18.87
N GLY A 194 -6.03 10.64 19.39
CA GLY A 194 -5.23 10.17 20.53
C GLY A 194 -6.01 10.42 21.82
N ASN A 195 -6.58 9.35 22.36
CA ASN A 195 -7.21 9.41 23.68
C ASN A 195 -6.26 8.75 24.69
N ALA A 196 -5.11 9.39 24.97
CA ALA A 196 -4.21 8.90 26.00
C ALA A 196 -4.61 9.54 27.32
N ALA A 197 -5.21 8.78 28.22
CA ALA A 197 -5.19 9.09 29.64
C ALA A 197 -3.77 8.76 30.16
N ALA A 198 -2.79 9.52 29.70
CA ALA A 198 -1.43 9.35 30.16
C ALA A 198 -1.30 10.00 31.55
N HIS A 199 -0.96 9.19 32.53
CA HIS A 199 -0.61 9.66 33.87
C HIS A 199 0.90 9.93 33.99
N SER A 200 1.65 9.95 32.90
CA SER A 200 3.08 10.19 32.93
C SER A 200 3.52 11.11 31.80
N ALA A 201 4.42 12.04 32.12
CA ALA A 201 5.03 12.98 31.17
C ALA A 201 5.83 12.31 30.03
N ASP A 202 5.98 10.99 30.06
CA ASP A 202 6.78 10.22 29.12
C ASP A 202 5.96 9.57 28.00
N VAL A 203 4.64 9.78 27.95
CA VAL A 203 3.77 9.20 26.95
C VAL A 203 3.29 10.24 25.96
N ALA A 204 3.69 10.09 24.71
CA ALA A 204 3.16 10.85 23.59
C ALA A 204 2.24 9.98 22.73
N CYS A 205 1.29 10.58 22.04
CA CYS A 205 0.48 9.84 21.06
C CYS A 205 1.40 9.25 19.96
N ILE A 206 2.37 10.04 19.50
CA ILE A 206 3.39 9.59 18.55
C ILE A 206 4.78 9.85 19.14
N PHE A 207 5.58 8.82 19.30
CA PHE A 207 6.99 8.92 19.67
C PHE A 207 7.89 8.82 18.45
N VAL A 208 8.70 9.84 18.21
CA VAL A 208 9.75 9.87 17.20
C VAL A 208 11.08 9.74 17.94
N ARG A 209 11.58 8.51 18.11
CA ARG A 209 12.84 8.24 18.83
C ARG A 209 14.03 8.80 18.07
N ALA A 210 15.20 8.73 18.70
CA ALA A 210 16.45 9.27 18.17
C ALA A 210 16.72 8.87 16.71
N SER A 211 17.16 9.85 15.93
CA SER A 211 17.51 9.69 14.50
C SER A 211 16.37 9.28 13.57
N CYS A 212 15.13 9.22 14.06
CA CYS A 212 13.95 8.93 13.26
C CYS A 212 13.38 10.18 12.59
N LYS A 213 12.55 9.98 11.55
CA LYS A 213 11.92 11.04 10.80
C LYS A 213 10.42 10.80 10.66
N LEU A 214 9.61 11.76 11.11
CA LEU A 214 8.18 11.81 10.87
C LEU A 214 7.84 12.97 9.93
N THR A 215 7.08 12.69 8.88
CA THR A 215 6.53 13.71 7.99
C THR A 215 5.00 13.68 8.07
N LEU A 216 4.40 14.80 8.39
CA LEU A 216 2.96 15.02 8.39
C LEU A 216 2.63 15.86 7.16
N GLY A 217 1.83 15.31 6.24
CA GLY A 217 1.49 15.96 4.98
C GLY A 217 0.01 16.29 4.87
N ASN A 218 -0.43 16.62 3.65
CA ASN A 218 -1.78 17.07 3.38
C ASN A 218 -2.84 16.17 4.00
N GLY A 219 -3.86 16.79 4.60
CA GLY A 219 -5.01 16.12 5.20
C GLY A 219 -4.69 15.29 6.45
N PHE A 220 -3.49 15.48 7.06
CA PHE A 220 -3.20 14.89 8.36
C PHE A 220 -3.75 15.77 9.47
N GLU A 221 -4.48 15.16 10.40
CA GLU A 221 -4.97 15.83 11.59
C GLU A 221 -4.76 14.96 12.84
N LEU A 222 -4.16 15.55 13.87
CA LEU A 222 -4.04 14.94 15.18
C LEU A 222 -4.94 15.69 16.17
N TYR A 223 -5.87 14.94 16.74
CA TYR A 223 -6.72 15.40 17.82
C TYR A 223 -6.38 14.66 19.11
N SER A 224 -6.09 15.37 20.18
CA SER A 224 -6.16 14.82 21.52
C SER A 224 -7.59 14.94 22.02
N GLY A 225 -8.19 13.85 22.46
CA GLY A 225 -9.63 13.77 22.76
C GLY A 225 -10.15 14.66 23.88
N ASP A 226 -11.47 14.82 23.97
CA ASP A 226 -12.20 15.71 24.88
C ASP A 226 -12.38 15.18 26.33
N GLY A 227 -11.53 14.34 26.85
CA GLY A 227 -11.76 13.69 28.14
C GLY A 227 -10.65 13.87 29.21
N PHE A 228 -9.67 14.70 28.95
CA PHE A 228 -8.47 14.75 29.78
C PHE A 228 -8.51 15.80 30.90
N VAL A 229 -8.23 15.31 32.08
CA VAL A 229 -8.14 16.13 33.32
C VAL A 229 -6.70 16.52 33.62
N ASP A 230 -5.71 16.01 32.87
CA ASP A 230 -4.29 16.14 33.24
C ASP A 230 -3.48 17.00 32.25
N ASP A 231 -2.66 17.90 32.77
CA ASP A 231 -1.89 18.91 32.03
C ASP A 231 -0.63 18.37 31.33
N GLN A 232 -0.48 17.02 31.24
CA GLN A 232 0.79 16.38 30.84
C GLN A 232 0.76 15.60 29.54
N LEU A 233 -0.27 15.74 28.73
CA LEU A 233 -0.35 15.05 27.45
C LEU A 233 0.57 15.66 26.40
N ILE A 234 1.32 14.78 25.72
CA ILE A 234 2.14 15.15 24.57
C ILE A 234 1.50 14.56 23.32
N GLY A 235 1.18 15.40 22.34
CA GLY A 235 0.70 14.94 21.05
C GLY A 235 1.81 14.18 20.31
N ILE A 236 2.95 14.82 20.07
CA ILE A 236 4.11 14.24 19.42
C ILE A 236 5.38 14.56 20.22
N SER A 237 6.14 13.53 20.56
CA SER A 237 7.46 13.68 21.16
C SER A 237 8.55 13.42 20.11
N VAL A 238 9.45 14.39 19.94
CA VAL A 238 10.58 14.34 19.00
C VAL A 238 11.87 14.22 19.80
N GLY A 239 12.52 13.06 19.72
CA GLY A 239 13.72 12.74 20.44
C GLY A 239 14.99 13.37 19.85
N ASP A 240 16.13 13.04 20.44
CA ASP A 240 17.43 13.58 20.04
C ASP A 240 17.80 13.20 18.61
N ASN A 241 18.24 14.19 17.82
CA ASN A 241 18.55 14.06 16.40
C ASN A 241 17.39 13.49 15.54
N ALA A 242 16.18 13.44 16.08
CA ALA A 242 14.99 13.11 15.33
C ALA A 242 14.44 14.34 14.61
N THR A 243 13.64 14.11 13.56
CA THR A 243 13.06 15.19 12.76
C THR A 243 11.56 15.01 12.62
N LEU A 244 10.81 16.05 12.97
CA LEU A 244 9.40 16.21 12.59
C LEU A 244 9.31 17.25 11.47
N ILE A 245 8.68 16.87 10.35
CA ILE A 245 8.38 17.77 9.24
C ILE A 245 6.86 17.91 9.14
N MET A 246 6.37 19.13 9.09
CA MET A 246 4.99 19.45 8.74
C MET A 246 4.97 20.15 7.39
N GLU A 247 4.15 19.65 6.47
CA GLU A 247 4.02 20.17 5.10
C GLU A 247 2.55 20.26 4.67
N GLY A 248 2.28 21.11 3.69
CA GLY A 248 0.93 21.29 3.17
C GLY A 248 -0.03 21.89 4.20
N ASP A 249 -1.15 21.22 4.43
CA ASP A 249 -2.22 21.61 5.36
C ASP A 249 -2.31 20.72 6.62
N ALA A 250 -1.25 19.97 6.93
CA ALA A 250 -1.19 19.15 8.13
C ALA A 250 -1.53 19.95 9.39
N GLU A 251 -2.35 19.39 10.27
CA GLU A 251 -2.79 20.07 11.48
C GLU A 251 -2.56 19.22 12.74
N ILE A 252 -1.97 19.84 13.76
CA ILE A 252 -1.96 19.32 15.14
C ILE A 252 -2.83 20.26 15.94
N SER A 253 -4.00 19.79 16.34
CA SER A 253 -4.99 20.61 16.99
C SER A 253 -5.53 19.97 18.26
N LYS A 254 -5.83 20.82 19.25
CA LYS A 254 -6.58 20.51 20.48
C LYS A 254 -5.92 19.49 21.42
N SER A 255 -4.71 19.73 21.81
CA SER A 255 -4.26 19.26 23.12
C SER A 255 -5.01 20.03 24.21
N ILE A 256 -5.60 19.33 25.16
CA ILE A 256 -6.54 19.95 26.10
C ILE A 256 -5.83 20.77 27.14
N LYS A 257 -4.68 20.36 27.60
CA LYS A 257 -3.84 21.04 28.60
C LYS A 257 -2.38 20.58 28.58
N GLY A 258 -1.93 19.96 27.51
CA GLY A 258 -0.58 19.45 27.40
C GLY A 258 0.23 20.17 26.33
N GLN A 259 1.31 19.55 25.91
CA GLN A 259 2.16 20.02 24.84
C GLN A 259 1.78 19.32 23.54
N GLU A 260 1.45 20.06 22.49
CA GLU A 260 1.16 19.51 21.20
C GLU A 260 2.37 18.80 20.61
N VAL A 261 3.54 19.43 20.74
CA VAL A 261 4.82 18.89 20.27
C VAL A 261 5.90 19.19 21.30
N LEU A 262 6.53 18.12 21.80
CA LEU A 262 7.73 18.21 22.63
C LEU A 262 8.94 17.87 21.77
N VAL A 263 9.93 18.74 21.72
CA VAL A 263 11.16 18.55 20.96
C VAL A 263 12.35 18.51 21.90
N ALA A 264 13.11 17.41 21.87
CA ALA A 264 14.36 17.27 22.62
C ALA A 264 15.40 18.33 22.20
N PRO A 265 16.44 18.62 22.99
CA PRO A 265 17.39 19.69 22.70
C PRO A 265 18.08 19.61 21.35
N THR A 266 18.28 18.42 20.81
CA THR A 266 18.89 18.19 19.47
C THR A 266 17.86 17.73 18.42
N GLY A 267 16.58 17.66 18.81
CA GLY A 267 15.49 17.35 17.90
C GLY A 267 15.20 18.50 16.94
N ILE A 268 14.63 18.19 15.79
CA ILE A 268 14.39 19.16 14.73
C ILE A 268 12.90 19.20 14.39
N LEU A 269 12.32 20.41 14.45
CA LEU A 269 10.99 20.70 13.94
C LEU A 269 11.10 21.56 12.68
N GLN A 270 10.62 21.08 11.55
CA GLN A 270 10.60 21.80 10.28
C GLN A 270 9.16 22.08 9.84
N LEU A 271 8.76 23.35 9.90
CA LEU A 271 7.45 23.80 9.40
C LEU A 271 7.60 24.29 7.96
N LYS A 272 7.23 23.46 7.00
CA LYS A 272 7.15 23.77 5.55
C LYS A 272 5.72 24.09 5.12
N GLY A 273 4.78 24.05 6.04
CA GLY A 273 3.35 24.25 5.94
C GLY A 273 2.69 23.69 7.18
N GLY A 274 1.35 23.58 7.16
CA GLY A 274 0.60 23.04 8.28
C GLY A 274 0.39 24.04 9.45
N LYS A 275 -0.27 23.55 10.49
CA LYS A 275 -0.65 24.36 11.66
C LYS A 275 -0.50 23.54 12.94
N ILE A 276 0.07 24.17 13.96
CA ILE A 276 0.01 23.69 15.33
C ILE A 276 -0.90 24.68 16.07
N LYS A 277 -2.07 24.23 16.49
CA LYS A 277 -3.07 25.07 17.16
C LYS A 277 -3.13 24.72 18.63
N ALA A 278 -2.69 25.62 19.47
CA ALA A 278 -3.01 25.58 20.89
C ALA A 278 -4.53 25.76 21.10
N ARG A 279 -5.05 25.21 22.20
CA ARG A 279 -6.45 25.44 22.60
C ARG A 279 -6.65 26.93 22.91
N GLU A 280 -7.67 27.55 22.33
CA GLU A 280 -8.19 28.79 22.83
C GLU A 280 -8.80 28.52 24.24
N GLU A 281 -8.31 29.17 25.26
CA GLU A 281 -8.92 29.12 26.59
C GLU A 281 -10.35 29.66 26.50
N GLY A 282 -11.32 28.72 26.50
CA GLY A 282 -12.71 29.10 26.64
C GLY A 282 -12.95 29.70 28.02
N THR A 283 -13.41 30.94 28.06
CA THR A 283 -13.99 31.53 29.26
C THR A 283 -15.13 30.62 29.72
N TYR A 284 -14.95 29.97 30.86
CA TYR A 284 -16.07 29.37 31.58
C TYR A 284 -16.82 30.50 32.27
N GLU A 285 -18.06 30.81 31.82
CA GLU A 285 -19.06 31.50 32.62
C GLU A 285 -19.76 30.52 33.57
#